data_dbba794b3ff81e9199b9a4f375d55007
#
_entry.id   dbba794b3ff81e9199b9a4f375d55007
#
_cell.length_a   1.000
_cell.length_b   1.000
_cell.length_c   1.000
_cell.angle_alpha   90.00
_cell.angle_beta   90.00
_cell.angle_gamma   90.00
#
_symmetry.space_group_name_H-M   'P 1'
#
loop_
_entity.id
_entity.type
_entity.pdbx_description
1 polymer ?
#
loop_
_entity_poly.entity_id
_entity_poly.type
_entity_poly.pdbx_seq_one_letter_code
_entity_poly.pdbx_strand_id
1 'polypeptide(L)'
;MTKQNTRQKIGIIGFGNMGSVIAHRLSVQDHNYDIFVFDKEKEKLSNLLGIKASKDIHDLAASSEIIILAVKPQDLDHILKEIKKYVSGKLVISIAAGLSTKHIERILGAIRVIRVMPNIAAKIAESVTCLCKGMYATDEDLDLAQELFYYLGTTRIIEEGMMNAATAISGSGPAYVFYFIENSTFDQANIPEHARHDMMRRLEKAAEDLGFDTETAAFLAANTVNASISLLLKTKLLAQELRKQVTSKGGTTEAAMEVLTKDGLWEEAARAALKRAEALARRD
;
A
#
# COMPACT_ATOMS: atom_id res chain seq x y z
N MET A 1 -35.92 19.34 -9.36
CA MET A 1 -34.53 19.85 -9.31
C MET A 1 -33.62 18.67 -9.29
N THR A 2 -33.04 18.31 -10.42
CA THR A 2 -32.04 17.26 -10.56
C THR A 2 -30.79 17.71 -9.78
N LYS A 3 -30.46 17.02 -8.68
CA LYS A 3 -29.15 17.17 -8.04
C LYS A 3 -28.11 16.92 -9.14
N GLN A 4 -27.37 17.94 -9.55
CA GLN A 4 -26.14 17.74 -10.30
C GLN A 4 -25.27 16.85 -9.44
N ASN A 5 -25.05 15.63 -9.92
CA ASN A 5 -24.16 14.66 -9.28
C ASN A 5 -22.74 15.20 -9.47
N THR A 6 -22.33 16.14 -8.60
CA THR A 6 -20.95 16.66 -8.63
C THR A 6 -20.03 15.54 -8.21
N ARG A 7 -19.17 15.11 -9.13
CA ARG A 7 -18.17 14.08 -8.87
C ARG A 7 -17.27 14.53 -7.72
N GLN A 8 -17.03 13.64 -6.77
CA GLN A 8 -16.12 13.92 -5.67
C GLN A 8 -14.67 13.96 -6.18
N LYS A 9 -13.89 14.93 -5.72
CA LYS A 9 -12.51 15.15 -6.19
C LYS A 9 -11.50 14.45 -5.31
N ILE A 10 -10.74 13.54 -5.91
CA ILE A 10 -9.62 12.85 -5.26
C ILE A 10 -8.32 13.39 -5.81
N GLY A 11 -7.47 13.94 -4.93
CA GLY A 11 -6.12 14.37 -5.26
C GLY A 11 -5.10 13.33 -4.81
N ILE A 12 -4.20 12.90 -5.69
CA ILE A 12 -3.14 11.95 -5.38
C ILE A 12 -1.81 12.67 -5.48
N ILE A 13 -1.09 12.76 -4.36
CA ILE A 13 0.23 13.36 -4.28
C ILE A 13 1.28 12.25 -4.35
N GLY A 14 2.07 12.26 -5.42
CA GLY A 14 3.00 11.20 -5.79
C GLY A 14 2.43 10.27 -6.86
N PHE A 15 3.05 10.25 -8.05
CA PHE A 15 2.66 9.43 -9.19
C PHE A 15 3.76 8.40 -9.52
N GLY A 16 4.29 7.78 -8.45
CA GLY A 16 5.22 6.65 -8.54
C GLY A 16 4.48 5.32 -8.76
N ASN A 17 5.16 4.20 -8.49
CA ASN A 17 4.64 2.84 -8.74
C ASN A 17 3.24 2.61 -8.16
N MET A 18 2.99 3.03 -6.90
CA MET A 18 1.69 2.80 -6.26
C MET A 18 0.69 3.91 -6.57
N GLY A 19 1.12 5.17 -6.54
CA GLY A 19 0.22 6.31 -6.82
C GLY A 19 -0.38 6.25 -8.22
N SER A 20 0.40 5.85 -9.23
CA SER A 20 -0.10 5.67 -10.61
C SER A 20 -1.11 4.53 -10.70
N VAL A 21 -0.86 3.41 -10.02
CA VAL A 21 -1.79 2.27 -9.98
C VAL A 21 -3.12 2.68 -9.34
N ILE A 22 -3.07 3.37 -8.18
CA ILE A 22 -4.28 3.86 -7.50
C ILE A 22 -5.06 4.80 -8.42
N ALA A 23 -4.38 5.80 -9.01
CA ALA A 23 -5.02 6.77 -9.91
C ALA A 23 -5.72 6.09 -11.09
N HIS A 24 -5.03 5.17 -11.78
CA HIS A 24 -5.60 4.46 -12.92
C HIS A 24 -6.77 3.56 -12.53
N ARG A 25 -6.67 2.84 -11.42
CA ARG A 25 -7.77 1.99 -10.96
C ARG A 25 -9.02 2.79 -10.63
N LEU A 26 -8.87 3.87 -9.88
CA LEU A 26 -10.00 4.74 -9.53
C LEU A 26 -10.60 5.43 -10.74
N SER A 27 -9.80 5.87 -11.72
CA SER A 27 -10.32 6.56 -12.92
C SER A 27 -11.11 5.66 -13.87
N VAL A 28 -10.86 4.35 -13.87
CA VAL A 28 -11.53 3.38 -14.77
C VAL A 28 -12.76 2.76 -14.12
N GLN A 29 -12.72 2.51 -12.81
CA GLN A 29 -13.73 1.71 -12.13
C GLN A 29 -14.91 2.52 -11.59
N ASP A 30 -14.71 3.80 -11.28
CA ASP A 30 -15.77 4.62 -10.71
C ASP A 30 -15.87 5.99 -11.37
N HIS A 31 -16.99 6.21 -12.04
CA HIS A 31 -17.29 7.49 -12.68
C HIS A 31 -17.80 8.57 -11.70
N ASN A 32 -17.88 8.27 -10.39
CA ASN A 32 -18.28 9.24 -9.36
C ASN A 32 -17.14 10.14 -8.91
N TYR A 33 -15.89 9.80 -9.30
CA TYR A 33 -14.71 10.55 -8.89
C TYR A 33 -14.04 11.28 -10.06
N ASP A 34 -13.56 12.48 -9.79
CA ASP A 34 -12.60 13.22 -10.61
C ASP A 34 -11.21 13.06 -9.99
N ILE A 35 -10.30 12.41 -10.70
CA ILE A 35 -8.97 12.10 -10.20
C ILE A 35 -7.96 13.16 -10.64
N PHE A 36 -7.32 13.80 -9.67
CA PHE A 36 -6.24 14.76 -9.86
C PHE A 36 -4.92 14.18 -9.33
N VAL A 37 -3.83 14.44 -10.03
CA VAL A 37 -2.51 13.93 -9.62
C VAL A 37 -1.47 15.04 -9.64
N PHE A 38 -0.50 14.94 -8.74
CA PHE A 38 0.70 15.76 -8.71
C PHE A 38 1.92 14.89 -8.42
N ASP A 39 2.99 15.09 -9.17
CA ASP A 39 4.34 14.57 -8.87
C ASP A 39 5.36 15.66 -9.15
N LYS A 40 6.45 15.69 -8.36
CA LYS A 40 7.56 16.62 -8.58
C LYS A 40 8.29 16.38 -9.91
N GLU A 41 8.29 15.13 -10.38
CA GLU A 41 8.83 14.68 -11.66
C GLU A 41 7.72 14.74 -12.72
N LYS A 42 7.62 15.88 -13.42
CA LYS A 42 6.53 16.14 -14.39
C LYS A 42 6.48 15.14 -15.54
N GLU A 43 7.60 14.52 -15.87
CA GLU A 43 7.72 13.50 -16.92
C GLU A 43 6.84 12.29 -16.65
N LYS A 44 6.58 11.96 -15.37
CA LYS A 44 5.67 10.89 -14.98
C LYS A 44 4.21 11.18 -15.33
N LEU A 45 3.85 12.45 -15.53
CA LEU A 45 2.49 12.90 -15.79
C LEU A 45 2.15 12.99 -17.30
N SER A 46 2.86 12.29 -18.16
CA SER A 46 2.74 12.42 -19.63
C SER A 46 1.58 11.63 -20.26
N ASN A 47 1.08 10.55 -19.63
CA ASN A 47 0.05 9.68 -20.19
C ASN A 47 -1.10 9.47 -19.18
N LEU A 48 -1.92 10.50 -19.00
CA LEU A 48 -3.02 10.52 -18.03
C LEU A 48 -4.36 10.26 -18.70
N LEU A 49 -4.72 9.01 -18.93
CA LEU A 49 -6.04 8.64 -19.46
C LEU A 49 -7.12 8.75 -18.36
N GLY A 50 -8.03 9.71 -18.50
CA GLY A 50 -9.10 9.94 -17.53
C GLY A 50 -8.65 10.57 -16.20
N ILE A 51 -7.39 10.96 -16.09
CA ILE A 51 -6.76 11.56 -14.91
C ILE A 51 -6.30 12.97 -15.26
N LYS A 52 -6.40 13.93 -14.35
CA LYS A 52 -6.04 15.33 -14.56
C LYS A 52 -4.75 15.67 -13.77
N ALA A 53 -3.75 16.22 -14.45
CA ALA A 53 -2.59 16.78 -13.75
C ALA A 53 -2.97 18.12 -13.11
N SER A 54 -2.65 18.29 -11.81
CA SER A 54 -2.74 19.59 -11.15
C SER A 54 -1.53 20.45 -11.46
N LYS A 55 -1.74 21.75 -11.44
CA LYS A 55 -0.69 22.75 -11.69
C LYS A 55 0.46 22.63 -10.70
N ASP A 56 0.11 22.53 -9.42
CA ASP A 56 1.02 22.36 -8.31
C ASP A 56 0.31 21.63 -7.15
N ILE A 57 1.06 21.36 -6.09
CA ILE A 57 0.56 20.63 -4.92
C ILE A 57 -0.51 21.40 -4.15
N HIS A 58 -0.44 22.73 -4.14
CA HIS A 58 -1.39 23.59 -3.44
C HIS A 58 -2.73 23.61 -4.15
N ASP A 59 -2.72 23.69 -5.49
CA ASP A 59 -3.91 23.61 -6.33
C ASP A 59 -4.60 22.26 -6.15
N LEU A 60 -3.85 21.15 -6.18
CA LEU A 60 -4.37 19.83 -5.88
C LEU A 60 -5.01 19.77 -4.49
N ALA A 61 -4.26 20.19 -3.46
CA ALA A 61 -4.75 20.11 -2.09
C ALA A 61 -5.97 21.01 -1.84
N ALA A 62 -6.03 22.19 -2.46
CA ALA A 62 -7.17 23.10 -2.33
C ALA A 62 -8.44 22.56 -3.00
N SER A 63 -8.32 21.98 -4.20
CA SER A 63 -9.45 21.55 -5.02
C SER A 63 -10.00 20.17 -4.66
N SER A 64 -9.23 19.32 -3.97
CA SER A 64 -9.65 17.95 -3.65
C SER A 64 -10.42 17.86 -2.33
N GLU A 65 -11.32 16.90 -2.21
CA GLU A 65 -12.06 16.55 -0.98
C GLU A 65 -11.36 15.41 -0.22
N ILE A 66 -10.76 14.50 -0.97
CA ILE A 66 -9.93 13.38 -0.48
C ILE A 66 -8.53 13.58 -1.02
N ILE A 67 -7.52 13.44 -0.15
CA ILE A 67 -6.10 13.54 -0.54
C ILE A 67 -5.41 12.23 -0.23
N ILE A 68 -4.89 11.55 -1.25
CA ILE A 68 -4.10 10.34 -1.11
C ILE A 68 -2.61 10.69 -1.18
N LEU A 69 -1.89 10.39 -0.09
CA LEU A 69 -0.45 10.61 0.02
C LEU A 69 0.29 9.35 -0.42
N ALA A 70 0.82 9.36 -1.64
CA ALA A 70 1.53 8.24 -2.26
C ALA A 70 3.03 8.55 -2.49
N VAL A 71 3.60 9.38 -1.63
CA VAL A 71 5.02 9.75 -1.64
C VAL A 71 5.85 8.83 -0.75
N LYS A 72 7.17 8.87 -0.94
CA LYS A 72 8.09 8.11 -0.06
C LYS A 72 8.05 8.66 1.36
N PRO A 73 8.24 7.82 2.39
CA PRO A 73 8.18 8.24 3.80
C PRO A 73 9.10 9.42 4.13
N GLN A 74 10.29 9.48 3.51
CA GLN A 74 11.24 10.57 3.75
C GLN A 74 10.80 11.93 3.20
N ASP A 75 9.89 11.95 2.23
CA ASP A 75 9.39 13.19 1.62
C ASP A 75 8.09 13.67 2.31
N LEU A 76 7.46 12.81 3.15
CA LEU A 76 6.10 13.04 3.66
C LEU A 76 6.00 14.30 4.51
N ASP A 77 6.91 14.51 5.46
CA ASP A 77 6.85 15.66 6.38
C ASP A 77 6.89 17.01 5.65
N HIS A 78 7.69 17.07 4.60
CA HIS A 78 7.75 18.26 3.75
C HIS A 78 6.40 18.51 3.06
N ILE A 79 5.85 17.47 2.46
CA ILE A 79 4.54 17.50 1.79
C ILE A 79 3.42 17.90 2.77
N LEU A 80 3.39 17.30 3.97
CA LEU A 80 2.39 17.64 4.98
C LEU A 80 2.44 19.12 5.38
N LYS A 81 3.64 19.70 5.55
CA LYS A 81 3.81 21.10 5.87
C LYS A 81 3.32 22.02 4.73
N GLU A 82 3.58 21.64 3.48
CA GLU A 82 3.12 22.41 2.32
C GLU A 82 1.59 22.42 2.18
N ILE A 83 0.92 21.28 2.39
CA ILE A 83 -0.53 21.16 2.20
C ILE A 83 -1.35 21.58 3.42
N LYS A 84 -0.74 21.76 4.59
CA LYS A 84 -1.41 21.99 5.88
C LYS A 84 -2.54 23.04 5.82
N LYS A 85 -2.33 24.13 5.11
CA LYS A 85 -3.30 25.24 5.02
C LYS A 85 -4.55 24.90 4.18
N TYR A 86 -4.49 23.82 3.40
CA TYR A 86 -5.50 23.48 2.40
C TYR A 86 -6.33 22.26 2.76
N VAL A 87 -5.99 21.54 3.85
CA VAL A 87 -6.59 20.23 4.17
C VAL A 87 -7.71 20.27 5.20
N SER A 88 -8.05 21.45 5.74
CA SER A 88 -9.12 21.59 6.74
C SER A 88 -10.44 21.01 6.22
N GLY A 89 -11.06 20.13 7.03
CA GLY A 89 -12.32 19.47 6.69
C GLY A 89 -12.22 18.33 5.66
N LYS A 90 -11.03 18.00 5.17
CA LYS A 90 -10.80 16.96 4.16
C LYS A 90 -10.42 15.62 4.79
N LEU A 91 -10.56 14.57 4.01
CA LEU A 91 -10.02 13.24 4.34
C LEU A 91 -8.62 13.10 3.74
N VAL A 92 -7.65 12.72 4.58
CA VAL A 92 -6.28 12.40 4.16
C VAL A 92 -6.06 10.90 4.28
N ILE A 93 -5.68 10.26 3.18
CA ILE A 93 -5.36 8.83 3.14
C ILE A 93 -3.87 8.69 2.88
N SER A 94 -3.13 8.03 3.77
CA SER A 94 -1.68 7.81 3.61
C SER A 94 -1.37 6.36 3.31
N ILE A 95 -0.61 6.12 2.24
CA ILE A 95 -0.04 4.79 1.94
C ILE A 95 1.46 4.70 2.27
N ALA A 96 1.99 5.68 2.99
CA ALA A 96 3.41 5.71 3.35
C ALA A 96 3.73 4.67 4.44
N ALA A 97 4.71 3.80 4.14
CA ALA A 97 5.17 2.80 5.11
C ALA A 97 5.82 3.46 6.33
N GLY A 98 5.57 2.90 7.52
CA GLY A 98 6.23 3.30 8.77
C GLY A 98 5.68 4.56 9.45
N LEU A 99 4.87 5.38 8.79
CA LEU A 99 4.36 6.63 9.37
C LEU A 99 2.94 6.45 9.92
N SER A 100 2.74 6.79 11.19
CA SER A 100 1.46 6.63 11.89
C SER A 100 0.46 7.74 11.55
N THR A 101 -0.82 7.47 11.77
CA THR A 101 -1.88 8.49 11.70
C THR A 101 -1.60 9.63 12.69
N LYS A 102 -1.16 9.30 13.91
CA LYS A 102 -0.77 10.25 14.94
C LYS A 102 0.34 11.19 14.46
N HIS A 103 1.33 10.69 13.73
CA HIS A 103 2.40 11.53 13.16
C HIS A 103 1.83 12.55 12.16
N ILE A 104 0.97 12.10 11.26
CA ILE A 104 0.32 12.96 10.26
C ILE A 104 -0.56 14.01 10.95
N GLU A 105 -1.38 13.60 11.92
CA GLU A 105 -2.27 14.45 12.70
C GLU A 105 -1.48 15.50 13.50
N ARG A 106 -0.32 15.14 14.06
CA ARG A 106 0.56 16.11 14.76
C ARG A 106 0.99 17.26 13.85
N ILE A 107 1.27 16.97 12.59
CA ILE A 107 1.71 17.99 11.63
C ILE A 107 0.52 18.79 11.08
N LEU A 108 -0.54 18.12 10.67
CA LEU A 108 -1.69 18.75 10.01
C LEU A 108 -2.68 19.39 11.00
N GLY A 109 -2.77 18.87 12.24
CA GLY A 109 -3.77 19.24 13.24
C GLY A 109 -4.91 18.22 13.31
N ALA A 110 -6.08 18.63 13.79
CA ALA A 110 -7.28 17.79 13.92
C ALA A 110 -7.88 17.47 12.54
N ILE A 111 -7.22 16.61 11.79
CA ILE A 111 -7.58 16.19 10.42
C ILE A 111 -7.95 14.71 10.42
N ARG A 112 -8.96 14.35 9.63
CA ARG A 112 -9.38 12.97 9.41
C ARG A 112 -8.32 12.24 8.60
N VAL A 113 -7.69 11.22 9.19
CA VAL A 113 -6.59 10.44 8.58
C VAL A 113 -6.95 8.97 8.55
N ILE A 114 -6.81 8.35 7.38
CA ILE A 114 -6.81 6.89 7.22
C ILE A 114 -5.42 6.46 6.76
N ARG A 115 -4.84 5.48 7.44
CA ARG A 115 -3.60 4.83 7.00
C ARG A 115 -3.94 3.55 6.26
N VAL A 116 -3.31 3.37 5.12
CA VAL A 116 -3.58 2.25 4.21
C VAL A 116 -2.26 1.64 3.76
N MET A 117 -2.19 0.31 3.72
CA MET A 117 -1.01 -0.41 3.26
C MET A 117 -1.42 -1.40 2.17
N PRO A 118 -1.41 -0.99 0.90
CA PRO A 118 -1.58 -1.88 -0.25
C PRO A 118 -0.28 -2.62 -0.57
N ASN A 119 -0.35 -3.60 -1.47
CA ASN A 119 0.82 -4.28 -1.98
C ASN A 119 0.91 -4.25 -3.52
N ILE A 120 2.00 -4.80 -4.07
CA ILE A 120 2.31 -4.74 -5.52
C ILE A 120 1.23 -5.37 -6.40
N ALA A 121 0.43 -6.31 -5.90
CA ALA A 121 -0.63 -6.96 -6.66
C ALA A 121 -1.81 -6.02 -6.99
N ALA A 122 -1.80 -4.79 -6.47
CA ALA A 122 -2.67 -3.70 -6.93
C ALA A 122 -2.59 -3.47 -8.44
N LYS A 123 -1.45 -3.76 -9.06
CA LYS A 123 -1.24 -3.69 -10.52
C LYS A 123 -2.26 -4.52 -11.30
N ILE A 124 -2.70 -5.63 -10.72
CA ILE A 124 -3.68 -6.55 -11.31
C ILE A 124 -5.04 -6.56 -10.59
N ALA A 125 -5.30 -5.58 -9.71
CA ALA A 125 -6.49 -5.49 -8.86
C ALA A 125 -6.65 -6.68 -7.89
N GLU A 126 -5.56 -7.21 -7.38
CA GLU A 126 -5.55 -8.30 -6.39
C GLU A 126 -4.71 -7.93 -5.15
N SER A 127 -4.57 -6.65 -4.83
CA SER A 127 -3.87 -6.20 -3.63
C SER A 127 -4.48 -6.79 -2.37
N VAL A 128 -3.63 -7.09 -1.40
CA VAL A 128 -4.06 -7.25 -0.01
C VAL A 128 -3.77 -5.94 0.69
N THR A 129 -4.81 -5.24 1.11
CA THR A 129 -4.71 -3.89 1.63
C THR A 129 -5.20 -3.83 3.06
N CYS A 130 -4.32 -3.48 4.00
CA CYS A 130 -4.69 -3.22 5.40
C CYS A 130 -5.01 -1.74 5.61
N LEU A 131 -6.03 -1.46 6.44
CA LEU A 131 -6.47 -0.10 6.75
C LEU A 131 -6.64 0.08 8.26
N CYS A 132 -6.37 1.30 8.73
CA CYS A 132 -6.77 1.75 10.06
C CYS A 132 -7.13 3.23 10.03
N LYS A 133 -7.96 3.67 10.99
CA LYS A 133 -8.32 5.08 11.15
C LYS A 133 -7.48 5.75 12.22
N GLY A 134 -7.22 7.05 12.01
CA GLY A 134 -6.64 7.94 13.00
C GLY A 134 -7.69 8.44 14.01
N MET A 135 -7.24 9.30 14.92
CA MET A 135 -8.05 9.77 16.04
C MET A 135 -9.27 10.60 15.60
N TYR A 136 -9.13 11.37 14.52
CA TYR A 136 -10.18 12.29 14.06
C TYR A 136 -11.01 11.74 12.89
N ALA A 137 -10.66 10.57 12.37
CA ALA A 137 -11.42 9.92 11.30
C ALA A 137 -12.63 9.16 11.88
N THR A 138 -13.74 9.18 11.14
CA THR A 138 -14.98 8.48 11.50
C THR A 138 -15.00 7.07 10.91
N ASP A 139 -16.00 6.27 11.27
CA ASP A 139 -16.20 4.95 10.66
C ASP A 139 -16.62 5.09 9.18
N GLU A 140 -17.38 6.13 8.84
CA GLU A 140 -17.74 6.44 7.44
C GLU A 140 -16.52 6.81 6.59
N ASP A 141 -15.50 7.47 7.18
CA ASP A 141 -14.24 7.73 6.48
C ASP A 141 -13.46 6.43 6.23
N LEU A 142 -13.52 5.50 7.16
CA LEU A 142 -12.89 4.17 7.04
C LEU A 142 -13.59 3.33 5.97
N ASP A 143 -14.93 3.33 5.97
CA ASP A 143 -15.76 2.64 4.97
C ASP A 143 -15.50 3.20 3.57
N LEU A 144 -15.45 4.52 3.43
CA LEU A 144 -15.11 5.17 2.17
C LEU A 144 -13.71 4.80 1.69
N ALA A 145 -12.71 4.80 2.58
CA ALA A 145 -11.36 4.38 2.22
C ALA A 145 -11.33 2.90 1.83
N GLN A 146 -12.09 2.04 2.53
CA GLN A 146 -12.22 0.63 2.20
C GLN A 146 -12.83 0.44 0.80
N GLU A 147 -13.89 1.17 0.47
CA GLU A 147 -14.51 1.16 -0.87
C GLU A 147 -13.51 1.56 -1.96
N LEU A 148 -12.78 2.67 -1.77
CA LEU A 148 -11.77 3.13 -2.74
C LEU A 148 -10.67 2.08 -2.97
N PHE A 149 -10.21 1.43 -1.92
CA PHE A 149 -9.13 0.43 -2.03
C PHE A 149 -9.63 -0.97 -2.42
N TYR A 150 -10.94 -1.23 -2.35
CA TYR A 150 -11.54 -2.44 -2.89
C TYR A 150 -11.34 -2.57 -4.41
N TYR A 151 -11.26 -1.47 -5.14
CA TYR A 151 -10.91 -1.47 -6.57
C TYR A 151 -9.48 -1.96 -6.85
N LEU A 152 -8.64 -2.06 -5.83
CA LEU A 152 -7.28 -2.56 -5.93
C LEU A 152 -7.15 -4.02 -5.50
N GLY A 153 -8.18 -4.60 -4.86
CA GLY A 153 -8.19 -5.98 -4.36
C GLY A 153 -8.96 -6.14 -3.05
N THR A 154 -8.53 -7.08 -2.21
CA THR A 154 -9.14 -7.34 -0.90
C THR A 154 -8.64 -6.36 0.16
N THR A 155 -9.50 -6.07 1.14
CA THR A 155 -9.19 -5.15 2.24
C THR A 155 -9.38 -5.82 3.59
N ARG A 156 -8.57 -5.42 4.59
CA ARG A 156 -8.72 -5.84 5.99
C ARG A 156 -8.50 -4.65 6.91
N ILE A 157 -9.49 -4.34 7.75
CA ILE A 157 -9.35 -3.35 8.81
C ILE A 157 -8.59 -4.00 9.96
N ILE A 158 -7.57 -3.30 10.47
CA ILE A 158 -6.73 -3.74 11.58
C ILE A 158 -6.43 -2.55 12.52
N GLU A 159 -5.98 -2.86 13.73
CA GLU A 159 -5.50 -1.83 14.65
C GLU A 159 -4.22 -1.14 14.12
N GLU A 160 -4.06 0.14 14.39
CA GLU A 160 -2.87 0.90 13.93
C GLU A 160 -1.56 0.29 14.43
N GLY A 161 -1.55 -0.27 15.65
CA GLY A 161 -0.37 -0.97 16.19
C GLY A 161 0.11 -2.14 15.33
N MET A 162 -0.79 -2.73 14.55
CA MET A 162 -0.49 -3.87 13.67
C MET A 162 -0.10 -3.46 12.23
N MET A 163 -0.19 -2.18 11.87
CA MET A 163 0.09 -1.73 10.50
C MET A 163 1.54 -1.96 10.06
N ASN A 164 2.51 -1.91 10.98
CA ASN A 164 3.91 -2.21 10.65
C ASN A 164 4.12 -3.73 10.46
N ALA A 165 3.43 -4.56 11.25
CA ALA A 165 3.39 -6.01 11.03
C ALA A 165 2.71 -6.35 9.70
N ALA A 166 1.59 -5.69 9.35
CA ALA A 166 0.95 -5.83 8.05
C ALA A 166 1.90 -5.46 6.89
N THR A 167 2.72 -4.42 7.06
CA THR A 167 3.76 -4.07 6.07
C THR A 167 4.76 -5.20 5.87
N ALA A 168 5.16 -5.90 6.95
CA ALA A 168 6.07 -7.04 6.88
C ALA A 168 5.44 -8.26 6.18
N ILE A 169 4.15 -8.51 6.40
CA ILE A 169 3.44 -9.71 5.90
C ILE A 169 2.84 -9.47 4.51
N SER A 170 1.94 -8.48 4.35
CA SER A 170 1.27 -8.25 3.06
C SER A 170 2.06 -7.32 2.13
N GLY A 171 2.78 -6.34 2.68
CA GLY A 171 3.59 -5.41 1.89
C GLY A 171 4.87 -6.04 1.35
N SER A 172 5.66 -6.68 2.22
CA SER A 172 6.94 -7.34 1.89
C SER A 172 6.80 -8.80 1.49
N GLY A 173 5.75 -9.48 1.94
CA GLY A 173 5.49 -10.91 1.69
C GLY A 173 5.51 -11.33 0.23
N PRO A 174 5.03 -10.53 -0.75
CA PRO A 174 5.20 -10.88 -2.16
C PRO A 174 6.66 -11.17 -2.54
N ALA A 175 7.63 -10.46 -1.95
CA ALA A 175 9.04 -10.73 -2.21
C ALA A 175 9.50 -12.07 -1.62
N TYR A 176 8.92 -12.53 -0.50
CA TYR A 176 9.23 -13.85 0.06
C TYR A 176 8.72 -14.96 -0.86
N VAL A 177 7.50 -14.76 -1.39
CA VAL A 177 6.89 -15.68 -2.37
C VAL A 177 7.74 -15.75 -3.64
N PHE A 178 8.13 -14.61 -4.20
CA PHE A 178 8.96 -14.57 -5.41
C PHE A 178 10.34 -15.17 -5.17
N TYR A 179 10.96 -14.93 -4.01
CA TYR A 179 12.23 -15.54 -3.65
C TYR A 179 12.14 -17.07 -3.53
N PHE A 180 11.05 -17.56 -2.93
CA PHE A 180 10.79 -19.00 -2.85
C PHE A 180 10.66 -19.62 -4.24
N ILE A 181 9.89 -19.00 -5.14
CA ILE A 181 9.69 -19.47 -6.51
C ILE A 181 11.00 -19.42 -7.31
N GLU A 182 11.77 -18.34 -7.19
CA GLU A 182 13.07 -18.14 -7.85
C GLU A 182 14.08 -19.26 -7.51
N ASN A 183 14.05 -19.76 -6.27
CA ASN A 183 14.97 -20.79 -5.78
C ASN A 183 14.38 -22.21 -5.79
N SER A 184 13.21 -22.39 -6.39
CA SER A 184 12.60 -23.72 -6.53
C SER A 184 13.02 -24.41 -7.83
N THR A 185 12.77 -25.72 -7.90
CA THR A 185 13.07 -26.55 -9.09
C THR A 185 11.88 -26.67 -10.05
N PHE A 186 10.69 -26.19 -9.67
CA PHE A 186 9.52 -26.23 -10.54
C PHE A 186 9.46 -25.03 -11.50
N ASP A 187 8.72 -25.19 -12.59
CA ASP A 187 8.46 -24.10 -13.52
C ASP A 187 7.60 -23.03 -12.88
N GLN A 188 8.05 -21.77 -12.91
CA GLN A 188 7.31 -20.63 -12.36
C GLN A 188 5.97 -20.38 -13.06
N ALA A 189 5.76 -20.90 -14.29
CA ALA A 189 4.49 -20.85 -14.97
C ALA A 189 3.50 -21.93 -14.49
N ASN A 190 3.98 -22.94 -13.75
CA ASN A 190 3.17 -24.04 -13.25
C ASN A 190 3.55 -24.36 -11.80
N ILE A 191 3.12 -23.53 -10.87
CA ILE A 191 3.42 -23.65 -9.44
C ILE A 191 2.58 -24.78 -8.83
N PRO A 192 3.21 -25.86 -8.30
CA PRO A 192 2.48 -26.97 -7.71
C PRO A 192 1.65 -26.54 -6.50
N GLU A 193 0.51 -27.20 -6.31
CA GLU A 193 -0.41 -26.88 -5.20
C GLU A 193 0.24 -27.05 -3.82
N HIS A 194 1.06 -28.09 -3.64
CA HIS A 194 1.79 -28.29 -2.38
C HIS A 194 2.78 -27.14 -2.08
N ALA A 195 3.43 -26.57 -3.10
CA ALA A 195 4.33 -25.43 -2.93
C ALA A 195 3.54 -24.16 -2.55
N ARG A 196 2.35 -23.97 -3.14
CA ARG A 196 1.43 -22.89 -2.77
C ARG A 196 1.01 -23.01 -1.31
N HIS A 197 0.58 -24.18 -0.87
CA HIS A 197 0.21 -24.43 0.53
C HIS A 197 1.40 -24.26 1.48
N ASP A 198 2.61 -24.66 1.08
CA ASP A 198 3.79 -24.45 1.89
C ASP A 198 4.12 -22.96 2.10
N MET A 199 4.05 -22.16 1.03
CA MET A 199 4.21 -20.70 1.12
C MET A 199 3.15 -20.06 2.02
N MET A 200 1.89 -20.47 1.92
CA MET A 200 0.81 -19.97 2.77
C MET A 200 1.09 -20.27 4.25
N ARG A 201 1.44 -21.52 4.60
CA ARG A 201 1.73 -21.90 5.98
C ARG A 201 2.93 -21.14 6.56
N ARG A 202 3.98 -20.91 5.77
CA ARG A 202 5.15 -20.14 6.21
C ARG A 202 4.80 -18.69 6.49
N LEU A 203 3.99 -18.07 5.61
CA LEU A 203 3.60 -16.68 5.78
C LEU A 203 2.58 -16.50 6.92
N GLU A 204 1.65 -17.46 7.09
CA GLU A 204 0.70 -17.51 8.19
C GLU A 204 1.43 -17.60 9.54
N LYS A 205 2.37 -18.53 9.67
CA LYS A 205 3.20 -18.66 10.87
C LYS A 205 4.01 -17.40 11.17
N ALA A 206 4.56 -16.76 10.12
CA ALA A 206 5.23 -15.47 10.27
C ALA A 206 4.29 -14.36 10.74
N ALA A 207 3.03 -14.36 10.28
CA ALA A 207 2.03 -13.39 10.72
C ALA A 207 1.62 -13.61 12.18
N GLU A 208 1.37 -14.86 12.60
CA GLU A 208 1.10 -15.22 14.00
C GLU A 208 2.27 -14.82 14.92
N ASP A 209 3.51 -15.07 14.50
CA ASP A 209 4.74 -14.68 15.23
C ASP A 209 4.84 -13.14 15.42
N LEU A 210 4.27 -12.36 14.51
CA LEU A 210 4.18 -10.90 14.64
C LEU A 210 2.96 -10.42 15.44
N GLY A 211 2.12 -11.33 15.97
CA GLY A 211 1.01 -11.03 16.86
C GLY A 211 -0.36 -10.91 16.19
N PHE A 212 -0.53 -11.30 14.95
CA PHE A 212 -1.86 -11.43 14.36
C PHE A 212 -2.60 -12.62 14.95
N ASP A 213 -3.91 -12.49 15.13
CA ASP A 213 -4.78 -13.62 15.42
C ASP A 213 -4.81 -14.60 14.23
N THR A 214 -5.15 -15.86 14.49
CA THR A 214 -5.11 -16.94 13.48
C THR A 214 -5.98 -16.63 12.26
N GLU A 215 -7.16 -16.00 12.43
CA GLU A 215 -8.04 -15.66 11.30
C GLU A 215 -7.39 -14.59 10.41
N THR A 216 -6.86 -13.54 11.00
CA THR A 216 -6.20 -12.45 10.27
C THR A 216 -4.88 -12.93 9.66
N ALA A 217 -4.10 -13.75 10.35
CA ALA A 217 -2.87 -14.36 9.84
C ALA A 217 -3.14 -15.22 8.60
N ALA A 218 -4.12 -16.12 8.68
CA ALA A 218 -4.54 -16.97 7.55
C ALA A 218 -5.04 -16.13 6.36
N PHE A 219 -5.86 -15.10 6.63
CA PHE A 219 -6.36 -14.19 5.60
C PHE A 219 -5.20 -13.47 4.88
N LEU A 220 -4.28 -12.86 5.62
CA LEU A 220 -3.14 -12.13 5.04
C LEU A 220 -2.23 -13.06 4.25
N ALA A 221 -1.92 -14.24 4.79
CA ALA A 221 -1.04 -15.20 4.16
C ALA A 221 -1.63 -15.75 2.85
N ALA A 222 -2.85 -16.27 2.89
CA ALA A 222 -3.51 -16.86 1.73
C ALA A 222 -3.67 -15.85 0.59
N ASN A 223 -4.17 -14.65 0.91
CA ASN A 223 -4.39 -13.63 -0.11
C ASN A 223 -3.06 -13.08 -0.66
N THR A 224 -2.04 -12.87 0.18
CA THR A 224 -0.72 -12.39 -0.28
C THR A 224 -0.04 -13.41 -1.20
N VAL A 225 -0.06 -14.68 -0.85
CA VAL A 225 0.54 -15.74 -1.69
C VAL A 225 -0.22 -15.87 -3.01
N ASN A 226 -1.55 -15.97 -2.97
CA ASN A 226 -2.36 -16.08 -4.19
C ASN A 226 -2.20 -14.89 -5.12
N ALA A 227 -2.25 -13.67 -4.59
CA ALA A 227 -2.07 -12.45 -5.35
C ALA A 227 -0.66 -12.34 -5.96
N SER A 228 0.38 -12.78 -5.25
CA SER A 228 1.76 -12.80 -5.76
C SER A 228 1.91 -13.79 -6.92
N ILE A 229 1.36 -14.99 -6.78
CA ILE A 229 1.35 -16.00 -7.85
C ILE A 229 0.55 -15.48 -9.06
N SER A 230 -0.62 -14.91 -8.81
CA SER A 230 -1.46 -14.32 -9.87
C SER A 230 -0.73 -13.20 -10.62
N LEU A 231 -0.02 -12.34 -9.89
CA LEU A 231 0.79 -11.28 -10.51
C LEU A 231 1.89 -11.85 -11.40
N LEU A 232 2.60 -12.87 -10.92
CA LEU A 232 3.63 -13.56 -11.70
C LEU A 232 3.05 -14.12 -13.01
N LEU A 233 1.95 -14.87 -12.92
CA LEU A 233 1.33 -15.52 -14.07
C LEU A 233 0.73 -14.51 -15.07
N LYS A 234 0.07 -13.45 -14.58
CA LYS A 234 -0.56 -12.43 -15.44
C LYS A 234 0.45 -11.53 -16.12
N THR A 235 1.55 -11.17 -15.45
CA THR A 235 2.57 -10.30 -16.03
C THR A 235 3.59 -11.02 -16.89
N LYS A 236 3.74 -12.34 -16.70
CA LYS A 236 4.76 -13.18 -17.34
C LYS A 236 6.20 -12.69 -17.10
N LEU A 237 6.40 -11.87 -16.09
CA LEU A 237 7.71 -11.44 -15.63
C LEU A 237 8.37 -12.56 -14.83
N LEU A 238 9.69 -12.54 -14.72
CA LEU A 238 10.41 -13.47 -13.87
C LEU A 238 10.17 -13.14 -12.38
N ALA A 239 10.13 -14.16 -11.52
CA ALA A 239 9.98 -13.97 -10.08
C ALA A 239 11.05 -13.02 -9.52
N GLN A 240 12.29 -13.11 -10.00
CA GLN A 240 13.38 -12.21 -9.65
C GLN A 240 13.08 -10.73 -10.01
N GLU A 241 12.46 -10.49 -11.15
CA GLU A 241 12.11 -9.13 -11.58
C GLU A 241 11.01 -8.52 -10.71
N LEU A 242 9.99 -9.33 -10.38
CA LEU A 242 8.92 -8.92 -9.47
C LEU A 242 9.46 -8.68 -8.05
N ARG A 243 10.34 -9.54 -7.55
CA ARG A 243 11.00 -9.38 -6.26
C ARG A 243 11.76 -8.04 -6.19
N LYS A 244 12.53 -7.70 -7.24
CA LYS A 244 13.22 -6.41 -7.32
C LYS A 244 12.26 -5.21 -7.29
N GLN A 245 11.07 -5.33 -7.89
CA GLN A 245 10.07 -4.25 -7.88
C GLN A 245 9.45 -4.02 -6.48
N VAL A 246 9.39 -5.06 -5.64
CA VAL A 246 8.93 -4.93 -4.24
C VAL A 246 10.04 -4.41 -3.33
N THR A 247 11.30 -4.68 -3.68
CA THR A 247 12.47 -4.37 -2.84
C THR A 247 12.95 -2.95 -3.11
N SER A 248 12.64 -2.02 -2.22
CA SER A 248 13.17 -0.67 -2.26
C SER A 248 14.42 -0.53 -1.37
N LYS A 249 15.40 0.26 -1.83
CA LYS A 249 16.62 0.54 -1.06
C LYS A 249 16.29 1.15 0.31
N GLY A 250 16.83 0.55 1.37
CA GLY A 250 16.58 0.96 2.75
C GLY A 250 15.16 0.65 3.25
N GLY A 251 14.38 -0.15 2.50
CA GLY A 251 13.00 -0.49 2.83
C GLY A 251 12.87 -1.74 3.71
N THR A 252 11.63 -2.05 4.07
CA THR A 252 11.27 -3.23 4.90
C THR A 252 11.56 -4.53 4.17
N THR A 253 11.31 -4.57 2.87
CA THR A 253 11.55 -5.75 2.04
C THR A 253 13.04 -6.05 1.92
N GLU A 254 13.90 -5.04 1.77
CA GLU A 254 15.36 -5.26 1.72
C GLU A 254 15.85 -5.90 3.03
N ALA A 255 15.40 -5.40 4.19
CA ALA A 255 15.75 -5.98 5.48
C ALA A 255 15.31 -7.45 5.62
N ALA A 256 14.14 -7.82 5.11
CA ALA A 256 13.68 -9.20 5.08
C ALA A 256 14.53 -10.07 4.14
N MET A 257 14.86 -9.55 2.96
CA MET A 257 15.66 -10.27 1.96
C MET A 257 17.08 -10.56 2.45
N GLU A 258 17.69 -9.69 3.27
CA GLU A 258 18.98 -9.94 3.91
C GLU A 258 18.98 -11.19 4.82
N VAL A 259 17.81 -11.53 5.38
CA VAL A 259 17.62 -12.75 6.18
C VAL A 259 17.39 -13.95 5.25
N LEU A 260 16.43 -13.85 4.33
CA LEU A 260 16.07 -14.97 3.45
C LEU A 260 17.21 -15.44 2.56
N THR A 261 18.06 -14.54 2.07
CA THR A 261 19.23 -14.89 1.24
C THR A 261 20.35 -15.57 2.00
N LYS A 262 20.25 -15.68 3.34
CA LYS A 262 21.15 -16.42 4.23
C LYS A 262 20.47 -17.66 4.83
N ASP A 263 19.49 -18.22 4.11
CA ASP A 263 18.71 -19.39 4.52
C ASP A 263 17.89 -19.18 5.81
N GLY A 264 17.59 -17.91 6.17
CA GLY A 264 16.77 -17.59 7.32
C GLY A 264 15.30 -17.96 7.13
N LEU A 265 14.59 -18.13 8.25
CA LEU A 265 13.17 -18.44 8.24
C LEU A 265 12.31 -17.23 7.86
N TRP A 266 11.08 -17.48 7.37
CA TRP A 266 10.14 -16.42 7.04
C TRP A 266 9.72 -15.59 8.25
N GLU A 267 9.61 -16.20 9.43
CA GLU A 267 9.36 -15.51 10.69
C GLU A 267 10.48 -14.53 11.04
N GLU A 268 11.74 -14.93 10.82
CA GLU A 268 12.91 -14.07 11.05
C GLU A 268 12.96 -12.91 10.06
N ALA A 269 12.65 -13.18 8.78
CA ALA A 269 12.55 -12.18 7.74
C ALA A 269 11.42 -11.17 8.04
N ALA A 270 10.27 -11.66 8.49
CA ALA A 270 9.14 -10.81 8.88
C ALA A 270 9.47 -9.93 10.10
N ARG A 271 10.17 -10.48 11.11
CA ARG A 271 10.68 -9.68 12.25
C ARG A 271 11.69 -8.62 11.81
N ALA A 272 12.57 -8.93 10.86
CA ALA A 272 13.52 -7.94 10.31
C ALA A 272 12.80 -6.82 9.56
N ALA A 273 11.78 -7.17 8.76
CA ALA A 273 10.92 -6.19 8.08
C ALA A 273 10.14 -5.31 9.07
N LEU A 274 9.54 -5.91 10.12
CA LEU A 274 8.83 -5.19 11.17
C LEU A 274 9.77 -4.19 11.87
N LYS A 275 10.93 -4.66 12.33
CA LYS A 275 11.93 -3.80 12.98
C LYS A 275 12.35 -2.63 12.08
N ARG A 276 12.47 -2.88 10.77
CA ARG A 276 12.78 -1.82 9.80
C ARG A 276 11.63 -0.83 9.64
N ALA A 277 10.37 -1.30 9.58
CA ALA A 277 9.19 -0.44 9.53
C ALA A 277 9.12 0.47 10.77
N GLU A 278 9.37 -0.07 11.96
CA GLU A 278 9.43 0.70 13.21
C GLU A 278 10.57 1.71 13.21
N ALA A 279 11.75 1.35 12.69
CA ALA A 279 12.87 2.28 12.57
C ALA A 279 12.60 3.43 11.61
N LEU A 280 11.81 3.20 10.55
CA LEU A 280 11.34 4.25 9.66
C LEU A 280 10.30 5.16 10.32
N ALA A 281 9.49 4.60 11.24
CA ALA A 281 8.50 5.33 12.03
C ALA A 281 9.11 6.24 13.10
N ARG A 282 10.28 5.89 13.65
CA ARG A 282 10.97 6.62 14.73
C ARG A 282 11.69 7.90 14.27
N ARG A 283 11.37 8.45 13.11
CA ARG A 283 11.86 9.77 12.69
C ARG A 283 11.10 10.92 13.36
N ASP A 284 10.43 10.59 14.47
CA ASP A 284 9.69 11.50 15.34
C ASP A 284 10.61 12.20 16.37
#